data_d497cfd8cc5b4966ad178329cf5e1699
#
_entry.id   d497cfd8cc5b4966ad178329cf5e1699
#
_cell.length_a   1.000
_cell.length_b   1.000
_cell.length_c   1.000
_cell.angle_alpha   90.00
_cell.angle_beta   90.00
_cell.angle_gamma   90.00
#
_symmetry.space_group_name_H-M   'P 1'
#
loop_
_entity.id
_entity.type
_entity.pdbx_description
1 polymer ?
#
loop_
_entity_poly.entity_id
_entity_poly.type
_entity_poly.pdbx_seq_one_letter_code
_entity_poly.pdbx_strand_id
1 'polypeptide(L)'
;MSAARRAAALAAVLAMALGACAGRRIVDGVYHAPSGYRVTLPGGPWEIAPDDRADLELRNRTAPAGMLANAVCDPAVARRGWDVLAQHLLIGMRDRNVLEANEAPVNGRVASHRLLEGRMRQSDERVRIESYTLKGERCVYDLLYVAAPSAFDAWRGDFLRFVESFVGE
;
A
#
# COMPACT_ATOMS: atom_id res chain seq x y z
N MET A 1 -29.20 -26.37 -40.05
CA MET A 1 -28.71 -25.86 -38.77
C MET A 1 -28.95 -24.36 -38.75
N SER A 2 -29.90 -23.95 -37.91
CA SER A 2 -30.58 -22.64 -37.96
C SER A 2 -29.67 -21.48 -37.57
N ALA A 3 -29.82 -20.34 -38.23
CA ALA A 3 -29.12 -19.06 -37.95
C ALA A 3 -29.21 -18.65 -36.47
N ALA A 4 -30.29 -19.03 -35.78
CA ALA A 4 -30.47 -18.77 -34.34
C ALA A 4 -29.42 -19.47 -33.44
N ARG A 5 -28.92 -20.66 -33.82
CA ARG A 5 -27.86 -21.34 -33.04
C ARG A 5 -26.49 -20.67 -33.20
N ARG A 6 -26.24 -20.05 -34.35
CA ARG A 6 -24.97 -19.29 -34.57
C ARG A 6 -24.96 -17.97 -33.86
N ALA A 7 -26.09 -17.27 -33.73
CA ALA A 7 -26.23 -16.03 -32.97
C ALA A 7 -26.07 -16.26 -31.47
N ALA A 8 -26.62 -17.37 -30.94
CA ALA A 8 -26.48 -17.71 -29.53
C ALA A 8 -25.02 -18.07 -29.13
N ALA A 9 -24.27 -18.73 -30.01
CA ALA A 9 -22.87 -19.08 -29.78
C ALA A 9 -21.96 -17.84 -29.79
N LEU A 10 -22.20 -16.87 -30.68
CA LEU A 10 -21.48 -15.62 -30.74
C LEU A 10 -21.71 -14.71 -29.51
N ALA A 11 -22.96 -14.68 -29.02
CA ALA A 11 -23.29 -13.93 -27.81
C ALA A 11 -22.63 -14.50 -26.54
N ALA A 12 -22.50 -15.83 -26.44
CA ALA A 12 -21.85 -16.50 -25.32
C ALA A 12 -20.33 -16.26 -25.29
N VAL A 13 -19.67 -16.19 -26.46
CA VAL A 13 -18.22 -15.88 -26.53
C VAL A 13 -17.93 -14.41 -26.19
N LEU A 14 -18.81 -13.50 -26.60
CA LEU A 14 -18.65 -12.07 -26.28
C LEU A 14 -18.85 -11.76 -24.78
N ALA A 15 -19.72 -12.52 -24.11
CA ALA A 15 -19.96 -12.34 -22.66
C ALA A 15 -18.79 -12.79 -21.78
N MET A 16 -17.94 -13.73 -22.26
CA MET A 16 -16.75 -14.16 -21.52
C MET A 16 -15.57 -13.19 -21.63
N ALA A 17 -15.57 -12.27 -22.58
CA ALA A 17 -14.48 -11.30 -22.76
C ALA A 17 -14.59 -10.06 -21.84
N LEU A 18 -15.72 -9.85 -21.17
CA LEU A 18 -15.97 -8.68 -20.31
C LEU A 18 -15.66 -8.93 -18.81
N GLY A 19 -15.21 -10.13 -18.46
CA GLY A 19 -14.87 -10.51 -17.09
C GLY A 19 -13.42 -10.27 -16.69
N ALA A 20 -12.67 -9.42 -17.38
CA ALA A 20 -11.36 -8.95 -16.88
C ALA A 20 -11.60 -7.95 -15.74
N CYS A 21 -12.04 -8.47 -14.58
CA CYS A 21 -11.94 -7.75 -13.32
C CYS A 21 -10.50 -7.29 -13.16
N ALA A 22 -10.28 -5.98 -12.98
CA ALA A 22 -9.02 -5.39 -12.54
C ALA A 22 -8.73 -5.85 -11.10
N GLY A 23 -8.57 -7.16 -10.91
CA GLY A 23 -8.22 -7.78 -9.66
C GLY A 23 -6.76 -7.47 -9.32
N ARG A 24 -6.48 -7.33 -8.05
CA ARG A 24 -5.11 -7.27 -7.50
C ARG A 24 -4.28 -8.37 -8.15
N ARG A 25 -3.32 -7.98 -8.97
CA ARG A 25 -2.51 -8.96 -9.69
C ARG A 25 -1.28 -9.32 -8.87
N ILE A 26 -1.22 -10.55 -8.37
CA ILE A 26 -0.06 -11.11 -7.69
C ILE A 26 0.54 -12.16 -8.61
N VAL A 27 1.83 -12.00 -8.92
CA VAL A 27 2.61 -12.93 -9.73
C VAL A 27 3.92 -13.21 -8.99
N ASP A 28 4.18 -14.47 -8.69
CA ASP A 28 5.40 -14.92 -8.00
C ASP A 28 5.70 -14.15 -6.71
N GLY A 29 4.67 -13.88 -5.92
CA GLY A 29 4.78 -13.12 -4.66
C GLY A 29 4.96 -11.61 -4.83
N VAL A 30 4.87 -11.09 -6.06
CA VAL A 30 4.93 -9.65 -6.35
C VAL A 30 3.54 -9.12 -6.62
N TYR A 31 3.13 -8.11 -5.87
CA TYR A 31 1.92 -7.36 -6.13
C TYR A 31 2.17 -6.31 -7.22
N HIS A 32 1.31 -6.27 -8.22
CA HIS A 32 1.31 -5.31 -9.32
C HIS A 32 0.08 -4.40 -9.19
N ALA A 33 0.29 -3.15 -8.83
CA ALA A 33 -0.78 -2.17 -8.70
C ALA A 33 -1.30 -1.69 -10.06
N PRO A 34 -2.60 -1.41 -10.20
CA PRO A 34 -3.16 -0.76 -11.40
C PRO A 34 -2.53 0.62 -11.68
N SER A 35 -2.06 1.30 -10.64
CA SER A 35 -1.36 2.59 -10.69
C SER A 35 0.10 2.52 -11.16
N GLY A 36 0.58 1.33 -11.57
CA GLY A 36 1.88 1.15 -12.22
C GLY A 36 3.06 0.89 -11.29
N TYR A 37 2.85 0.74 -9.97
CA TYR A 37 3.93 0.30 -9.07
C TYR A 37 3.85 -1.19 -8.77
N ARG A 38 4.93 -1.74 -8.24
CA ARG A 38 5.00 -3.11 -7.71
C ARG A 38 5.80 -3.18 -6.43
N VAL A 39 5.44 -4.17 -5.58
CA VAL A 39 6.14 -4.51 -4.33
C VAL A 39 6.13 -6.03 -4.14
N THR A 40 7.19 -6.57 -3.53
CA THR A 40 7.25 -7.97 -3.12
C THR A 40 6.50 -8.15 -1.81
N LEU A 41 5.58 -9.11 -1.76
CA LEU A 41 4.84 -9.42 -0.54
C LEU A 41 5.75 -10.08 0.48
N PRO A 42 5.73 -9.66 1.74
CA PRO A 42 6.43 -10.39 2.79
C PRO A 42 5.78 -11.76 2.98
N GLY A 43 6.57 -12.79 3.18
CA GLY A 43 6.11 -14.14 3.49
C GLY A 43 5.66 -14.30 4.94
N GLY A 44 5.49 -15.56 5.36
CA GLY A 44 5.21 -15.91 6.75
C GLY A 44 3.79 -15.55 7.21
N PRO A 45 3.62 -14.80 8.31
CA PRO A 45 2.31 -14.55 8.87
C PRO A 45 1.53 -13.40 8.22
N TRP A 46 2.06 -12.79 7.16
CA TRP A 46 1.40 -11.69 6.47
C TRP A 46 0.35 -12.17 5.49
N GLU A 47 -0.84 -11.61 5.56
CA GLU A 47 -1.94 -11.89 4.65
C GLU A 47 -2.56 -10.59 4.12
N ILE A 48 -3.12 -10.65 2.94
CA ILE A 48 -3.82 -9.50 2.34
C ILE A 48 -5.12 -9.29 3.10
N ALA A 49 -5.29 -8.08 3.61
CA ALA A 49 -6.53 -7.69 4.27
C ALA A 49 -7.66 -7.51 3.23
N PRO A 50 -8.91 -7.86 3.58
CA PRO A 50 -10.05 -7.75 2.67
C PRO A 50 -10.51 -6.31 2.41
N ASP A 51 -10.01 -5.35 3.18
CA ASP A 51 -10.42 -3.95 3.11
C ASP A 51 -9.84 -3.24 1.88
N ASP A 52 -10.65 -2.38 1.25
CA ASP A 52 -10.30 -1.63 0.03
C ASP A 52 -9.88 -0.17 0.30
N ARG A 53 -9.29 0.11 1.46
CA ARG A 53 -8.88 1.48 1.84
C ARG A 53 -7.57 1.93 1.24
N ALA A 54 -6.76 1.00 0.75
CA ALA A 54 -5.51 1.22 0.05
C ALA A 54 -5.40 0.25 -1.13
N ASP A 55 -4.47 0.50 -2.06
CA ASP A 55 -4.21 -0.41 -3.17
C ASP A 55 -3.84 -1.82 -2.66
N LEU A 56 -3.00 -1.88 -1.61
CA LEU A 56 -2.60 -3.09 -0.93
C LEU A 56 -2.57 -2.85 0.58
N GLU A 57 -3.28 -3.67 1.33
CA GLU A 57 -3.21 -3.71 2.80
C GLU A 57 -2.86 -5.13 3.24
N LEU A 58 -1.88 -5.25 4.14
CA LEU A 58 -1.43 -6.50 4.73
C LEU A 58 -1.64 -6.47 6.23
N ARG A 59 -2.10 -7.59 6.78
CA ARG A 59 -2.26 -7.80 8.23
C ARG A 59 -1.38 -8.96 8.69
N ASN A 60 -0.74 -8.80 9.83
CA ASN A 60 -0.03 -9.90 10.47
C ASN A 60 -1.00 -10.74 11.30
N ARG A 61 -1.03 -12.06 11.08
CA ARG A 61 -1.93 -13.00 11.78
C ARG A 61 -1.52 -13.29 13.22
N THR A 62 -0.27 -13.01 13.57
CA THR A 62 0.33 -13.40 14.87
C THR A 62 0.65 -12.21 15.75
N ALA A 63 0.51 -10.99 15.25
CA ALA A 63 0.82 -9.76 15.97
C ALA A 63 -0.12 -8.62 15.56
N PRO A 64 -0.36 -7.62 16.44
CA PRO A 64 -1.11 -6.42 16.09
C PRO A 64 -0.23 -5.50 15.21
N ALA A 65 -0.07 -5.88 13.95
CA ALA A 65 0.75 -5.19 12.97
C ALA A 65 0.11 -5.22 11.58
N GLY A 66 0.31 -4.17 10.81
CA GLY A 66 -0.17 -4.01 9.44
C GLY A 66 0.81 -3.24 8.57
N MET A 67 0.75 -3.48 7.28
CA MET A 67 1.46 -2.72 6.25
C MET A 67 0.48 -2.29 5.17
N LEU A 68 0.77 -1.19 4.51
CA LEU A 68 0.05 -0.83 3.30
C LEU A 68 0.99 -0.24 2.25
N ALA A 69 0.56 -0.36 1.00
CA ALA A 69 1.06 0.41 -0.12
C ALA A 69 -0.12 1.06 -0.83
N ASN A 70 0.01 2.33 -1.17
CA ASN A 70 -1.02 3.09 -1.85
C ASN A 70 -0.41 4.08 -2.83
N ALA A 71 -1.11 4.37 -3.92
CA ALA A 71 -0.73 5.41 -4.86
C ALA A 71 -1.87 6.40 -5.06
N VAL A 72 -1.53 7.68 -5.02
CA VAL A 72 -2.45 8.77 -5.38
C VAL A 72 -1.93 9.42 -6.65
N CYS A 73 -2.55 9.10 -7.78
CA CYS A 73 -2.15 9.58 -9.11
C CYS A 73 -2.94 10.85 -9.49
N ASP A 74 -2.65 11.92 -8.79
CA ASP A 74 -3.16 13.27 -9.03
C ASP A 74 -1.98 14.25 -9.09
N PRO A 75 -1.74 14.92 -10.26
CA PRO A 75 -0.65 15.88 -10.39
C PRO A 75 -0.73 17.05 -9.41
N ALA A 76 -1.91 17.41 -8.91
CA ALA A 76 -2.05 18.44 -7.89
C ALA A 76 -1.56 17.95 -6.52
N VAL A 77 -1.74 16.66 -6.22
CA VAL A 77 -1.21 16.02 -5.01
C VAL A 77 0.30 15.84 -5.12
N ALA A 78 0.81 15.39 -6.27
CA ALA A 78 2.24 15.17 -6.49
C ALA A 78 3.08 16.45 -6.33
N ARG A 79 2.51 17.61 -6.58
CA ARG A 79 3.17 18.92 -6.40
C ARG A 79 3.19 19.42 -4.95
N ARG A 80 2.48 18.78 -4.01
CA ARG A 80 2.45 19.21 -2.60
C ARG A 80 3.80 18.95 -1.91
N GLY A 81 4.11 19.77 -0.90
CA GLY A 81 5.29 19.56 -0.06
C GLY A 81 5.22 18.27 0.76
N TRP A 82 6.37 17.75 1.14
CA TRP A 82 6.48 16.52 1.96
C TRP A 82 5.68 16.59 3.26
N ASP A 83 5.68 17.75 3.93
CA ASP A 83 4.98 17.91 5.21
C ASP A 83 3.46 17.79 5.06
N VAL A 84 2.91 18.31 3.95
CA VAL A 84 1.47 18.20 3.66
C VAL A 84 1.09 16.74 3.40
N LEU A 85 1.91 16.01 2.61
CA LEU A 85 1.67 14.60 2.31
C LEU A 85 1.73 13.74 3.57
N ALA A 86 2.76 13.94 4.40
CA ALA A 86 2.92 13.22 5.65
C ALA A 86 1.77 13.45 6.64
N GLN A 87 1.20 14.67 6.69
CA GLN A 87 0.05 14.95 7.56
C GLN A 87 -1.19 14.16 7.19
N HIS A 88 -1.40 13.90 5.90
CA HIS A 88 -2.55 13.12 5.44
C HIS A 88 -2.51 11.67 5.94
N LEU A 89 -1.33 11.06 6.02
CA LEU A 89 -1.16 9.70 6.55
C LEU A 89 -1.52 9.58 8.03
N LEU A 90 -1.51 10.69 8.75
CA LEU A 90 -1.63 10.74 10.21
C LEU A 90 -2.99 11.24 10.71
N ILE A 91 -3.98 11.44 9.83
CA ILE A 91 -5.29 12.02 10.18
C ILE A 91 -6.00 11.24 11.30
N GLY A 92 -5.85 9.93 11.34
CA GLY A 92 -6.47 9.05 12.35
C GLY A 92 -5.75 9.02 13.71
N MET A 93 -4.69 9.80 13.92
CA MET A 93 -3.88 9.75 15.13
C MET A 93 -4.01 11.00 16.00
N ARG A 94 -3.80 10.84 17.31
CA ARG A 94 -3.62 11.89 18.31
C ARG A 94 -2.36 11.62 19.15
N ASP A 95 -1.95 12.62 19.95
CA ASP A 95 -0.79 12.55 20.86
C ASP A 95 0.48 12.09 20.12
N ARG A 96 0.72 12.69 18.94
CA ARG A 96 1.80 12.30 18.04
C ARG A 96 3.16 12.79 18.56
N ASN A 97 4.10 11.87 18.67
CA ASN A 97 5.52 12.14 18.92
C ASN A 97 6.34 11.66 17.73
N VAL A 98 6.99 12.58 17.03
CA VAL A 98 7.87 12.26 15.90
C VAL A 98 9.22 11.83 16.47
N LEU A 99 9.63 10.60 16.20
CA LEU A 99 10.90 10.03 16.61
C LEU A 99 11.99 10.30 15.56
N GLU A 100 11.64 10.15 14.27
CA GLU A 100 12.51 10.42 13.13
C GLU A 100 11.72 11.10 12.00
N ALA A 101 12.37 12.06 11.32
CA ALA A 101 11.86 12.72 10.13
C ALA A 101 13.05 13.15 9.26
N ASN A 102 13.32 12.42 8.20
CA ASN A 102 14.46 12.62 7.31
C ASN A 102 14.12 12.17 5.88
N GLU A 103 15.04 12.38 4.96
CA GLU A 103 15.02 11.76 3.65
C GLU A 103 15.79 10.45 3.69
N ALA A 104 15.29 9.44 2.98
CA ALA A 104 15.91 8.13 2.87
C ALA A 104 15.89 7.63 1.41
N PRO A 105 16.94 6.93 0.95
CA PRO A 105 16.93 6.33 -0.37
C PRO A 105 16.04 5.07 -0.38
N VAL A 106 15.20 4.96 -1.39
CA VAL A 106 14.39 3.77 -1.67
C VAL A 106 14.58 3.43 -3.15
N ASN A 107 15.31 2.36 -3.42
CA ASN A 107 15.56 1.85 -4.78
C ASN A 107 16.02 2.95 -5.76
N GLY A 108 17.00 3.76 -5.33
CA GLY A 108 17.59 4.86 -6.13
C GLY A 108 16.76 6.15 -6.17
N ARG A 109 15.64 6.23 -5.46
CA ARG A 109 14.79 7.42 -5.35
C ARG A 109 14.87 7.99 -3.93
N VAL A 110 14.61 9.28 -3.80
CA VAL A 110 14.48 9.93 -2.49
C VAL A 110 13.05 9.78 -1.98
N ALA A 111 12.90 9.28 -0.78
CA ALA A 111 11.64 9.21 -0.05
C ALA A 111 11.68 10.10 1.19
N SER A 112 10.54 10.68 1.56
CA SER A 112 10.35 11.23 2.90
C SER A 112 10.10 10.07 3.86
N HIS A 113 11.02 9.86 4.81
CA HIS A 113 10.91 8.86 5.86
C HIS A 113 10.45 9.49 7.17
N ARG A 114 9.52 8.83 7.85
CA ARG A 114 9.04 9.24 9.17
C ARG A 114 8.81 8.03 10.06
N LEU A 115 9.28 8.15 11.29
CA LEU A 115 8.99 7.23 12.39
C LEU A 115 8.34 8.03 13.51
N LEU A 116 7.19 7.59 13.97
CA LEU A 116 6.44 8.28 15.01
C LEU A 116 5.64 7.32 15.90
N GLU A 117 5.32 7.79 17.08
CA GLU A 117 4.39 7.14 18.00
C GLU A 117 3.17 8.02 18.23
N GLY A 118 2.05 7.40 18.60
CA GLY A 118 0.84 8.11 18.96
C GLY A 118 -0.26 7.16 19.38
N ARG A 119 -1.49 7.68 19.40
CA ARG A 119 -2.69 6.90 19.70
C ARG A 119 -3.67 6.96 18.54
N MET A 120 -4.29 5.85 18.22
CA MET A 120 -5.40 5.81 17.27
C MET A 120 -6.62 6.50 17.88
N ARG A 121 -7.26 7.39 17.11
CA ARG A 121 -8.44 8.14 17.62
C ARG A 121 -9.63 7.23 17.93
N GLN A 122 -9.81 6.16 17.18
CA GLN A 122 -10.97 5.28 17.30
C GLN A 122 -10.84 4.27 18.43
N SER A 123 -9.66 3.67 18.64
CA SER A 123 -9.44 2.59 19.60
C SER A 123 -8.66 3.02 20.84
N ASP A 124 -8.09 4.23 20.83
CA ASP A 124 -7.15 4.72 21.86
C ASP A 124 -5.87 3.88 22.03
N GLU A 125 -5.65 2.94 21.15
CA GLU A 125 -4.46 2.09 21.17
C GLU A 125 -3.20 2.90 20.84
N ARG A 126 -2.12 2.61 21.58
CA ARG A 126 -0.80 3.14 21.25
C ARG A 126 -0.23 2.39 20.06
N VAL A 127 0.23 3.14 19.08
CA VAL A 127 0.86 2.60 17.87
C VAL A 127 2.17 3.32 17.58
N ARG A 128 3.09 2.60 16.95
CA ARG A 128 4.26 3.14 16.29
C ARG A 128 4.04 2.98 14.79
N ILE A 129 4.34 4.03 14.04
CA ILE A 129 4.17 4.07 12.58
C ILE A 129 5.50 4.42 11.94
N GLU A 130 5.89 3.67 10.92
CA GLU A 130 6.99 4.00 10.02
C GLU A 130 6.43 4.17 8.60
N SER A 131 6.82 5.23 7.92
CA SER A 131 6.32 5.52 6.57
C SER A 131 7.42 6.02 5.65
N TYR A 132 7.30 5.63 4.38
CA TYR A 132 8.09 6.13 3.26
C TYR A 132 7.12 6.68 2.22
N THR A 133 7.22 7.99 1.95
CA THR A 133 6.45 8.64 0.89
C THR A 133 7.39 8.96 -0.26
N LEU A 134 7.08 8.48 -1.46
CA LEU A 134 7.84 8.74 -2.68
C LEU A 134 7.02 9.57 -3.66
N LYS A 135 7.70 10.41 -4.43
CA LYS A 135 7.08 11.17 -5.52
C LYS A 135 7.52 10.62 -6.87
N GLY A 136 6.55 10.27 -7.71
CA GLY A 136 6.72 10.05 -9.13
C GLY A 136 6.35 11.30 -9.93
N GLU A 137 6.34 11.20 -11.25
CA GLU A 137 5.95 12.31 -12.12
C GLU A 137 4.46 12.67 -11.95
N ARG A 138 3.61 11.69 -11.81
CA ARG A 138 2.14 11.84 -11.71
C ARG A 138 1.55 11.35 -10.41
N CYS A 139 2.24 10.48 -9.69
CA CYS A 139 1.74 9.79 -8.52
C CYS A 139 2.60 10.08 -7.28
N VAL A 140 1.97 10.03 -6.12
CA VAL A 140 2.62 9.92 -4.81
C VAL A 140 2.36 8.50 -4.32
N TYR A 141 3.41 7.86 -3.83
CA TYR A 141 3.34 6.50 -3.29
C TYR A 141 3.62 6.53 -1.81
N ASP A 142 2.76 5.90 -1.05
CA ASP A 142 2.89 5.76 0.40
C ASP A 142 3.07 4.29 0.76
N LEU A 143 4.17 3.99 1.45
CA LEU A 143 4.45 2.71 2.07
C LEU A 143 4.41 2.94 3.58
N LEU A 144 3.57 2.22 4.30
CA LEU A 144 3.35 2.45 5.71
C LEU A 144 3.33 1.14 6.49
N TYR A 145 3.94 1.14 7.65
CA TYR A 145 3.91 0.08 8.63
C TYR A 145 3.37 0.62 9.95
N VAL A 146 2.44 -0.09 10.55
CA VAL A 146 1.87 0.21 11.85
C VAL A 146 1.89 -1.02 12.73
N ALA A 147 2.32 -0.86 13.97
CA ALA A 147 2.25 -1.92 14.97
C ALA A 147 2.12 -1.35 16.40
N ALA A 148 1.69 -2.20 17.33
CA ALA A 148 1.85 -1.89 18.76
C ALA A 148 3.34 -1.69 19.07
N PRO A 149 3.74 -0.74 19.94
CA PRO A 149 5.16 -0.47 20.22
C PRO A 149 5.95 -1.72 20.64
N SER A 150 5.32 -2.64 21.37
CA SER A 150 5.94 -3.90 21.81
C SER A 150 6.17 -4.92 20.70
N ALA A 151 5.46 -4.83 19.59
CA ALA A 151 5.56 -5.72 18.45
C ALA A 151 6.33 -5.10 17.27
N PHE A 152 6.60 -3.79 17.33
CA PHE A 152 7.10 -3.02 16.20
C PHE A 152 8.44 -3.55 15.68
N ASP A 153 9.43 -3.72 16.56
CA ASP A 153 10.78 -4.09 16.15
C ASP A 153 10.86 -5.53 15.63
N ALA A 154 9.97 -6.41 16.09
CA ALA A 154 9.92 -7.81 15.66
C ALA A 154 9.59 -7.98 14.17
N TRP A 155 8.82 -7.07 13.59
CA TRP A 155 8.33 -7.17 12.20
C TRP A 155 8.81 -6.03 11.30
N ARG A 156 9.54 -5.07 11.86
CA ARG A 156 10.11 -3.94 11.11
C ARG A 156 10.98 -4.39 9.94
N GLY A 157 11.76 -5.47 10.13
CA GLY A 157 12.62 -6.02 9.08
C GLY A 157 11.85 -6.50 7.85
N ASP A 158 10.63 -7.02 8.02
CA ASP A 158 9.75 -7.40 6.90
C ASP A 158 9.28 -6.16 6.14
N PHE A 159 8.93 -5.09 6.86
CA PHE A 159 8.56 -3.82 6.25
C PHE A 159 9.71 -3.18 5.47
N LEU A 160 10.92 -3.19 6.01
CA LEU A 160 12.07 -2.62 5.29
C LEU A 160 12.34 -3.37 3.98
N ARG A 161 12.26 -4.71 3.97
CA ARG A 161 12.35 -5.49 2.73
C ARG A 161 11.20 -5.18 1.75
N PHE A 162 9.99 -4.97 2.26
CA PHE A 162 8.86 -4.54 1.45
C PHE A 162 9.12 -3.18 0.79
N VAL A 163 9.66 -2.20 1.54
CA VAL A 163 10.06 -0.88 1.03
C VAL A 163 11.16 -1.00 -0.01
N GLU A 164 12.23 -1.77 0.26
CA GLU A 164 13.35 -1.99 -0.65
C GLU A 164 12.93 -2.63 -1.98
N SER A 165 11.86 -3.41 -1.96
CA SER A 165 11.32 -4.07 -3.15
C SER A 165 10.46 -3.15 -4.02
N PHE A 166 10.13 -1.94 -3.55
CA PHE A 166 9.25 -1.02 -4.26
C PHE A 166 9.87 -0.56 -5.58
N VAL A 167 9.08 -0.66 -6.65
CA VAL A 167 9.38 -0.10 -7.98
C VAL A 167 8.13 0.63 -8.46
N GLY A 168 8.24 1.93 -8.71
CA GLY A 168 7.20 2.79 -9.26
C GLY A 168 7.75 3.72 -10.33
N GLU A 169 6.86 4.31 -11.15
CA GLU A 169 7.22 5.32 -12.16
C GLU A 169 7.57 6.68 -11.56
#